data_113417e3d3200ff9e81799f5a0ab69a0
#
_entry.id   113417e3d3200ff9e81799f5a0ab69a0
#
_cell.length_a   1.000
_cell.length_b   1.000
_cell.length_c   1.000
_cell.angle_alpha   90.00
_cell.angle_beta   90.00
_cell.angle_gamma   90.00
#
_symmetry.space_group_name_H-M   'P 1'
#
loop_
_entity.id
_entity.type
_entity.pdbx_description
1 polymer ?
#
loop_
_entity_poly.entity_id
_entity_poly.type
_entity_poly.pdbx_seq_one_letter_code
_entity_poly.pdbx_strand_id
1 'polypeptide(L)'
;MAVLMDTHVVVWLMGRIQQLGRESRGLIETAAGADDALISAFSFWEVAMLVQGGRLQMPQPAAGWRQRVLELGIQEIPVSGEIGILAAELENFPRDPADRIITATALTRGATLITADARILAWQGQLARLDARN
;
A
#
# COMPACT_ATOMS: atom_id res chain seq x y z
N MET A 1 3.21 -6.53 -14.62
CA MET A 1 3.82 -5.45 -13.81
C MET A 1 3.21 -5.45 -12.44
N ALA A 2 4.03 -5.63 -11.43
CA ALA A 2 3.55 -5.65 -10.05
C ALA A 2 3.22 -4.23 -9.57
N VAL A 3 2.13 -4.11 -8.83
CA VAL A 3 1.64 -2.86 -8.26
C VAL A 3 1.46 -3.07 -6.76
N LEU A 4 2.13 -2.25 -5.95
CA LEU A 4 1.94 -2.25 -4.50
C LEU A 4 1.10 -1.03 -4.12
N MET A 5 0.06 -1.25 -3.33
CA MET A 5 -0.81 -0.17 -2.90
C MET A 5 -0.45 0.27 -1.50
N ASP A 6 -0.28 1.59 -1.31
CA ASP A 6 -0.14 2.16 0.03
C ASP A 6 -1.43 1.92 0.82
N THR A 7 -1.36 1.95 2.13
CA THR A 7 -2.48 1.62 3.01
C THR A 7 -3.76 2.38 2.67
N HIS A 8 -3.67 3.72 2.54
CA HIS A 8 -4.86 4.52 2.24
C HIS A 8 -5.45 4.20 0.86
N VAL A 9 -4.62 3.75 -0.08
CA VAL A 9 -5.08 3.38 -1.43
C VAL A 9 -6.00 2.16 -1.35
N VAL A 10 -5.65 1.17 -0.53
CA VAL A 10 -6.51 -0.01 -0.33
C VAL A 10 -7.80 0.39 0.39
N VAL A 11 -7.70 1.27 1.39
CA VAL A 11 -8.90 1.79 2.09
C VAL A 11 -9.84 2.48 1.10
N TRP A 12 -9.30 3.30 0.20
CA TRP A 12 -10.12 3.95 -0.83
C TRP A 12 -10.73 2.93 -1.80
N LEU A 13 -9.93 1.96 -2.24
CA LEU A 13 -10.41 0.92 -3.14
C LEU A 13 -11.61 0.17 -2.55
N MET A 14 -11.58 -0.10 -1.25
CA MET A 14 -12.59 -0.89 -0.56
C MET A 14 -13.85 -0.10 -0.19
N GLY A 15 -13.76 1.22 -0.01
CA GLY A 15 -14.88 1.99 0.48
C GLY A 15 -15.06 3.40 -0.07
N ARG A 16 -14.07 3.93 -0.78
CA ARG A 16 -14.09 5.29 -1.32
C ARG A 16 -13.42 5.33 -2.68
N ILE A 17 -13.89 4.49 -3.59
CA ILE A 17 -13.25 4.31 -4.88
C ILE A 17 -13.18 5.59 -5.71
N GLN A 18 -14.07 6.53 -5.48
CA GLN A 18 -14.05 7.82 -6.18
C GLN A 18 -12.81 8.66 -5.85
N GLN A 19 -12.10 8.34 -4.76
CA GLN A 19 -10.84 9.00 -4.42
C GLN A 19 -9.70 8.58 -5.36
N LEU A 20 -9.81 7.39 -5.95
CA LEU A 20 -8.81 6.88 -6.87
C LEU A 20 -9.02 7.43 -8.28
N GLY A 21 -7.94 7.86 -8.91
CA GLY A 21 -7.98 8.30 -10.28
C GLY A 21 -8.18 7.14 -11.25
N ARG A 22 -8.51 7.49 -12.49
CA ARG A 22 -8.81 6.49 -13.53
C ARG A 22 -7.58 5.61 -13.83
N GLU A 23 -6.42 6.21 -13.94
CA GLU A 23 -5.18 5.49 -14.23
C GLU A 23 -4.84 4.51 -13.11
N SER A 24 -4.94 4.95 -11.87
CA SER A 24 -4.67 4.11 -10.71
C SER A 24 -5.63 2.92 -10.66
N ARG A 25 -6.91 3.15 -10.88
CA ARG A 25 -7.90 2.06 -10.90
C ARG A 25 -7.59 1.05 -11.99
N GLY A 26 -7.26 1.53 -13.18
CA GLY A 26 -6.93 0.64 -14.30
C GLY A 26 -5.72 -0.22 -14.02
N LEU A 27 -4.66 0.38 -13.44
CA LEU A 27 -3.45 -0.38 -13.06
C LEU A 27 -3.75 -1.43 -12.01
N ILE A 28 -4.54 -1.09 -10.98
CA ILE A 28 -4.90 -2.03 -9.92
C ILE A 28 -5.71 -3.20 -10.50
N GLU A 29 -6.70 -2.91 -11.34
CA GLU A 29 -7.53 -3.95 -11.94
C GLU A 29 -6.71 -4.90 -12.82
N THR A 30 -5.85 -4.36 -13.65
CA THR A 30 -4.97 -5.16 -14.51
C THR A 30 -4.04 -6.03 -13.67
N ALA A 31 -3.42 -5.44 -12.64
CA ALA A 31 -2.51 -6.17 -11.76
C ALA A 31 -3.26 -7.28 -10.99
N ALA A 32 -4.44 -7.00 -10.48
CA ALA A 32 -5.23 -8.00 -9.76
C ALA A 32 -5.58 -9.20 -10.65
N GLY A 33 -5.91 -8.94 -11.91
CA GLY A 33 -6.19 -9.99 -12.88
C GLY A 33 -4.97 -10.85 -13.23
N ALA A 34 -3.77 -10.35 -13.00
CA ALA A 34 -2.51 -11.04 -13.28
C ALA A 34 -1.80 -11.54 -12.02
N ASP A 35 -2.46 -11.51 -10.86
CA ASP A 35 -1.89 -11.85 -9.55
C ASP A 35 -0.69 -10.98 -9.15
N ASP A 36 -0.69 -9.74 -9.61
CA ASP A 36 0.37 -8.77 -9.38
C ASP A 36 -0.05 -7.56 -8.53
N ALA A 37 -1.26 -7.58 -7.96
CA ALA A 37 -1.70 -6.54 -7.04
C ALA A 37 -1.29 -6.92 -5.62
N LEU A 38 -0.52 -6.05 -4.96
CA LEU A 38 0.14 -6.36 -3.71
C LEU A 38 -0.24 -5.37 -2.61
N ILE A 39 -0.25 -5.86 -1.38
CA ILE A 39 -0.38 -5.06 -0.16
C ILE A 39 0.67 -5.54 0.84
N SER A 40 1.27 -4.62 1.59
CA SER A 40 2.17 -5.00 2.68
C SER A 40 1.38 -5.56 3.86
N ALA A 41 1.88 -6.62 4.48
CA ALA A 41 1.32 -7.11 5.74
C ALA A 41 1.24 -6.00 6.79
N PHE A 42 2.17 -5.06 6.77
CA PHE A 42 2.20 -3.94 7.70
C PHE A 42 0.99 -3.01 7.56
N SER A 43 0.40 -2.93 6.36
CA SER A 43 -0.81 -2.14 6.13
C SER A 43 -1.98 -2.63 6.99
N PHE A 44 -2.08 -3.92 7.25
CA PHE A 44 -3.14 -4.45 8.10
C PHE A 44 -2.95 -4.03 9.56
N TRP A 45 -1.70 -3.96 10.03
CA TRP A 45 -1.42 -3.41 11.35
C TRP A 45 -1.83 -1.93 11.41
N GLU A 46 -1.48 -1.17 10.39
CA GLU A 46 -1.80 0.25 10.32
C GLU A 46 -3.30 0.50 10.36
N VAL A 47 -4.06 -0.25 9.55
CA VAL A 47 -5.52 -0.16 9.55
C VAL A 47 -6.10 -0.52 10.92
N ALA A 48 -5.63 -1.61 11.52
CA ALA A 48 -6.11 -2.03 12.84
C ALA A 48 -5.84 -0.95 13.90
N MET A 49 -4.67 -0.30 13.85
CA MET A 49 -4.33 0.79 14.77
C MET A 49 -5.22 2.01 14.56
N LEU A 50 -5.53 2.35 13.31
CA LEU A 50 -6.42 3.46 13.01
C LEU A 50 -7.84 3.19 13.52
N VAL A 51 -8.32 1.96 13.37
CA VAL A 51 -9.65 1.57 13.88
C VAL A 51 -9.67 1.63 15.40
N GLN A 52 -8.65 1.09 16.08
CA GLN A 52 -8.55 1.12 17.55
C GLN A 52 -8.50 2.55 18.09
N GLY A 53 -7.84 3.44 17.37
CA GLY A 53 -7.75 4.85 17.76
C GLY A 53 -8.96 5.70 17.37
N GLY A 54 -10.00 5.12 16.79
CA GLY A 54 -11.18 5.85 16.37
C GLY A 54 -10.96 6.76 15.16
N ARG A 55 -9.86 6.59 14.43
CA ARG A 55 -9.48 7.45 13.29
C ARG A 55 -9.93 6.89 11.96
N LEU A 56 -10.42 5.66 11.95
CA LEU A 56 -10.98 5.00 10.77
C LEU A 56 -12.18 4.17 11.20
N GLN A 57 -13.30 4.36 10.50
CA GLN A 57 -14.52 3.59 10.74
C GLN A 57 -14.69 2.59 9.61
N MET A 58 -14.98 1.34 9.98
CA MET A 58 -15.23 0.27 9.02
C MET A 58 -16.43 -0.53 9.45
N PRO A 59 -17.20 -1.07 8.49
CA PRO A 59 -18.41 -1.85 8.83
C PRO A 59 -18.10 -3.20 9.46
N GLN A 60 -16.86 -3.68 9.37
CA GLN A 60 -16.44 -4.97 9.93
C GLN A 60 -15.11 -4.80 10.68
N PRO A 61 -14.75 -5.78 11.55
CA PRO A 61 -13.44 -5.79 12.20
C PRO A 61 -12.30 -5.86 11.21
N ALA A 62 -11.11 -5.43 11.64
CA ALA A 62 -9.92 -5.42 10.77
C ALA A 62 -9.62 -6.80 10.15
N ALA A 63 -9.84 -7.88 10.91
CA ALA A 63 -9.65 -9.24 10.40
C ALA A 63 -10.60 -9.55 9.23
N GLY A 64 -11.85 -9.16 9.34
CA GLY A 64 -12.83 -9.32 8.25
C GLY A 64 -12.48 -8.46 7.05
N TRP A 65 -12.01 -7.25 7.28
CA TRP A 65 -11.57 -6.36 6.22
C TRP A 65 -10.40 -6.97 5.45
N ARG A 66 -9.41 -7.51 6.16
CA ARG A 66 -8.28 -8.20 5.53
C ARG A 66 -8.77 -9.34 4.64
N GLN A 67 -9.70 -10.16 5.15
CA GLN A 67 -10.25 -11.28 4.38
C GLN A 67 -10.86 -10.79 3.06
N ARG A 68 -11.61 -9.69 3.09
CA ARG A 68 -12.22 -9.12 1.88
C ARG A 68 -11.17 -8.59 0.90
N VAL A 69 -10.10 -7.97 1.40
CA VAL A 69 -9.00 -7.51 0.55
C VAL A 69 -8.39 -8.69 -0.19
N LEU A 70 -8.11 -9.78 0.53
CA LEU A 70 -7.50 -10.97 -0.07
C LEU A 70 -8.44 -11.64 -1.07
N GLU A 71 -9.75 -11.60 -0.86
CA GLU A 71 -10.74 -12.15 -1.78
C GLU A 71 -10.77 -11.41 -3.12
N LEU A 72 -10.31 -10.18 -3.17
CA LEU A 72 -10.19 -9.43 -4.43
C LEU A 72 -8.99 -9.84 -5.28
N GLY A 73 -8.18 -10.79 -4.79
CA GLY A 73 -6.97 -11.21 -5.50
C GLY A 73 -5.75 -10.37 -5.17
N ILE A 74 -5.82 -9.51 -4.14
CA ILE A 74 -4.67 -8.73 -3.69
C ILE A 74 -3.83 -9.61 -2.78
N GLN A 75 -2.53 -9.70 -3.07
CA GLN A 75 -1.61 -10.57 -2.35
C GLN A 75 -0.91 -9.83 -1.22
N GLU A 76 -0.92 -10.42 -0.03
CA GLU A 76 -0.24 -9.89 1.13
C GLU A 76 1.25 -10.25 1.07
N ILE A 77 2.11 -9.25 1.20
CA ILE A 77 3.56 -9.46 1.22
C ILE A 77 4.05 -9.35 2.66
N PRO A 78 4.62 -10.42 3.21
CA PRO A 78 5.16 -10.40 4.58
C PRO A 78 6.29 -9.39 4.72
N VAL A 79 6.45 -8.83 5.92
CA VAL A 79 7.60 -7.98 6.24
C VAL A 79 8.76 -8.89 6.62
N SER A 80 9.64 -9.15 5.64
CA SER A 80 10.83 -9.97 5.86
C SER A 80 11.95 -9.16 6.53
N GLY A 81 12.99 -9.87 7.00
CA GLY A 81 14.18 -9.20 7.50
C GLY A 81 14.83 -8.31 6.45
N GLU A 82 14.87 -8.79 5.19
CA GLU A 82 15.39 -8.00 4.07
C GLU A 82 14.65 -6.67 3.91
N ILE A 83 13.31 -6.72 3.93
CA ILE A 83 12.49 -5.51 3.82
C ILE A 83 12.73 -4.60 5.03
N GLY A 84 12.80 -5.16 6.24
CA GLY A 84 13.04 -4.38 7.44
C GLY A 84 14.37 -3.64 7.42
N ILE A 85 15.43 -4.30 6.99
CA ILE A 85 16.76 -3.69 6.88
C ILE A 85 16.74 -2.58 5.82
N LEU A 86 16.20 -2.85 4.65
CA LEU A 86 16.11 -1.86 3.60
C LEU A 86 15.30 -0.63 4.04
N ALA A 87 14.18 -0.85 4.73
CA ALA A 87 13.36 0.23 5.25
C ALA A 87 14.15 1.16 6.17
N ALA A 88 14.98 0.60 7.05
CA ALA A 88 15.82 1.37 7.96
C ALA A 88 16.90 2.16 7.21
N GLU A 89 17.38 1.63 6.10
CA GLU A 89 18.50 2.19 5.35
C GLU A 89 18.10 3.19 4.26
N LEU A 90 16.82 3.44 4.04
CA LEU A 90 16.38 4.43 3.05
C LEU A 90 16.91 5.82 3.43
N GLU A 91 17.60 6.45 2.47
CA GLU A 91 18.23 7.74 2.70
C GLU A 91 17.29 8.88 2.32
N ASN A 92 17.30 9.93 3.16
CA ASN A 92 16.49 11.14 2.91
C ASN A 92 15.01 10.84 2.72
N PHE A 93 14.52 9.84 3.45
CA PHE A 93 13.14 9.39 3.40
C PHE A 93 12.42 9.76 4.70
N PRO A 94 11.10 10.04 4.67
CA PRO A 94 10.34 10.34 5.89
C PRO A 94 10.52 9.28 6.97
N ARG A 95 10.36 9.70 8.23
CA ARG A 95 10.62 8.84 9.39
C ARG A 95 9.53 7.81 9.66
N ASP A 96 8.34 8.02 9.16
CA ASP A 96 7.20 7.14 9.43
C ASP A 96 7.54 5.68 9.12
N PRO A 97 7.46 4.76 10.09
CA PRO A 97 7.85 3.36 9.87
C PRO A 97 7.00 2.66 8.81
N ALA A 98 5.71 2.94 8.75
CA ALA A 98 4.83 2.33 7.76
C ALA A 98 5.24 2.73 6.35
N ASP A 99 5.51 4.01 6.13
CA ASP A 99 5.95 4.52 4.84
C ASP A 99 7.25 3.88 4.40
N ARG A 100 8.19 3.71 5.33
CA ARG A 100 9.47 3.08 5.07
C ARG A 100 9.32 1.61 4.68
N ILE A 101 8.53 0.86 5.42
CA ILE A 101 8.32 -0.56 5.18
C ILE A 101 7.60 -0.78 3.84
N ILE A 102 6.58 0.01 3.57
CA ILE A 102 5.82 -0.09 2.31
C ILE A 102 6.71 0.24 1.12
N THR A 103 7.48 1.32 1.20
CA THR A 103 8.41 1.69 0.12
C THR A 103 9.48 0.64 -0.09
N ALA A 104 10.07 0.11 0.99
CA ALA A 104 11.06 -0.96 0.90
C ALA A 104 10.46 -2.22 0.26
N THR A 105 9.20 -2.52 0.56
CA THR A 105 8.50 -3.65 -0.06
C THR A 105 8.38 -3.46 -1.56
N ALA A 106 7.99 -2.26 -2.00
CA ALA A 106 7.89 -1.94 -3.43
C ALA A 106 9.25 -2.10 -4.13
N LEU A 107 10.31 -1.59 -3.51
CA LEU A 107 11.66 -1.70 -4.06
C LEU A 107 12.11 -3.15 -4.17
N THR A 108 11.89 -3.95 -3.14
CA THR A 108 12.28 -5.36 -3.10
C THR A 108 11.53 -6.17 -4.16
N ARG A 109 10.29 -5.84 -4.42
CA ARG A 109 9.43 -6.55 -5.39
C ARG A 109 9.53 -6.00 -6.81
N GLY A 110 10.25 -4.91 -7.01
CA GLY A 110 10.26 -4.23 -8.31
C GLY A 110 8.88 -3.74 -8.71
N ALA A 111 8.06 -3.36 -7.74
CA ALA A 111 6.68 -2.95 -7.97
C ALA A 111 6.55 -1.45 -8.10
N THR A 112 5.53 -1.00 -8.85
CA THR A 112 5.12 0.40 -8.85
C THR A 112 4.30 0.66 -7.60
N LEU A 113 4.70 1.64 -6.80
CA LEU A 113 3.95 2.05 -5.60
C LEU A 113 2.88 3.06 -5.98
N ILE A 114 1.63 2.74 -5.68
CA ILE A 114 0.52 3.69 -5.83
C ILE A 114 0.28 4.33 -4.46
N THR A 115 0.42 5.64 -4.37
CA THR A 115 0.30 6.40 -3.13
C THR A 115 -0.20 7.81 -3.42
N ALA A 116 -0.83 8.43 -2.43
CA ALA A 116 -1.17 9.85 -2.47
C ALA A 116 -0.32 10.66 -1.49
N ASP A 117 0.63 10.03 -0.81
CA ASP A 117 1.49 10.72 0.15
C ASP A 117 2.48 11.61 -0.59
N ALA A 118 2.38 12.93 -0.36
CA ALA A 118 3.21 13.91 -1.05
C ALA A 118 4.72 13.72 -0.78
N ARG A 119 5.06 13.25 0.43
CA ARG A 119 6.48 13.06 0.80
C ARG A 119 7.08 11.88 0.05
N ILE A 120 6.31 10.80 -0.13
CA ILE A 120 6.77 9.65 -0.92
C ILE A 120 6.87 10.02 -2.40
N LEU A 121 5.87 10.73 -2.91
CA LEU A 121 5.87 11.17 -4.31
C LEU A 121 7.05 12.11 -4.62
N ALA A 122 7.48 12.91 -3.64
CA ALA A 122 8.58 13.85 -3.80
C ALA A 122 9.96 13.27 -3.48
N TRP A 123 10.03 12.03 -2.98
CA TRP A 123 11.31 11.43 -2.61
C TRP A 123 12.24 11.30 -3.81
N GLN A 124 13.52 11.63 -3.63
CA GLN A 124 14.50 11.64 -4.72
C GLN A 124 15.06 10.25 -5.03
N GLY A 125 14.74 9.23 -4.24
CA GLY A 125 15.20 7.87 -4.51
C GLY A 125 14.54 7.25 -5.73
N GLN A 126 15.14 6.18 -6.25
CA GLN A 126 14.63 5.49 -7.44
C GLN A 126 13.52 4.53 -7.04
N LEU A 127 12.30 4.99 -7.22
CA LEU A 127 11.08 4.23 -6.93
C LEU A 127 10.08 4.48 -8.06
N ALA A 128 9.62 3.42 -8.70
CA ALA A 128 8.50 3.52 -9.63
C ALA A 128 7.24 3.83 -8.81
N ARG A 129 6.56 4.91 -9.13
CA ARG A 129 5.40 5.36 -8.35
C ARG A 129 4.38 6.08 -9.20
N LEU A 130 3.13 6.04 -8.74
CA LEU A 130 2.02 6.73 -9.37
C LEU A 130 1.20 7.43 -8.28
N ASP A 131 0.82 8.69 -8.51
CA ASP A 131 -0.09 9.38 -7.61
C ASP A 131 -1.47 8.70 -7.71
N ALA A 132 -1.97 8.25 -6.57
CA ALA A 132 -3.24 7.52 -6.51
C ALA A 132 -4.43 8.32 -7.04
N ARG A 133 -4.32 9.64 -7.07
CA ARG A 133 -5.38 10.53 -7.56
C ARG A 133 -5.39 10.66 -9.09
N ASN A 134 -4.41 10.14 -9.78
CA ASN A 134 -4.37 10.14 -11.25
C ASN A 134 -5.24 9.05 -11.89
#